data_26a075649825eaeb2ff0f56b064ee203
#
_entry.id   26a075649825eaeb2ff0f56b064ee203
#
_cell.length_a   1.000
_cell.length_b   1.000
_cell.length_c   1.000
_cell.angle_alpha   90.00
_cell.angle_beta   90.00
_cell.angle_gamma   90.00
#
_symmetry.space_group_name_H-M   'P 1'
#
loop_
_entity.id
_entity.type
_entity.pdbx_description
1 polymer ?
#
loop_
_entity_poly.entity_id
_entity_poly.type
_entity_poly.pdbx_seq_one_letter_code
_entity_poly.pdbx_strand_id
1 'polypeptide(L)'
;MIFYALDMLLYDLSSLKNYDEDIQVQKGSVNTYFSVCKPLVSQTSYGCPYGTAICSLIHDSSGKVKEIRGYGNAVQAPRIEQKLQLEVVLNYEGGSICKGDIRFSSTIKFICNPSVFPGQPILGII
;
A
#
# COMPACT_ATOMS: atom_id res chain seq x y z
N MET A 1 9.88 8.50 -4.08
CA MET A 1 10.90 7.46 -3.83
C MET A 1 11.71 7.23 -5.09
N ILE A 2 13.01 7.31 -4.97
CA ILE A 2 13.97 7.13 -6.06
C ILE A 2 14.93 6.01 -5.66
N PHE A 3 15.17 5.06 -6.55
CA PHE A 3 16.10 3.97 -6.27
C PHE A 3 16.71 3.40 -7.56
N TYR A 4 17.83 2.71 -7.39
CA TYR A 4 18.51 2.01 -8.49
C TYR A 4 18.21 0.51 -8.39
N ALA A 5 17.86 -0.09 -9.52
CA ALA A 5 17.67 -1.53 -9.62
C ALA A 5 18.96 -2.24 -10.05
N LEU A 6 18.93 -3.57 -10.05
CA LEU A 6 20.10 -4.39 -10.42
C LEU A 6 20.58 -4.15 -11.85
N ASP A 7 19.71 -3.71 -12.74
CA ASP A 7 20.04 -3.36 -14.12
C ASP A 7 20.61 -1.95 -14.27
N MET A 8 20.88 -1.28 -13.15
CA MET A 8 21.41 0.08 -13.09
C MET A 8 20.47 1.16 -13.64
N LEU A 9 19.20 0.83 -13.84
CA LEU A 9 18.18 1.81 -14.19
C LEU A 9 17.67 2.50 -12.93
N LEU A 10 17.44 3.82 -13.04
CA LEU A 10 16.85 4.62 -11.98
C LEU A 10 15.34 4.59 -12.08
N TYR A 11 14.69 4.15 -11.00
CA TYR A 11 13.23 4.16 -10.89
C TYR A 11 12.79 5.29 -9.96
N ASP A 12 11.93 6.15 -10.47
CA ASP A 12 11.41 7.29 -9.72
C ASP A 12 9.89 7.16 -9.58
N LEU A 13 9.45 6.87 -8.35
CA LEU A 13 8.03 6.73 -8.01
C LEU A 13 7.48 8.01 -7.35
N SER A 14 8.24 9.10 -7.35
CA SER A 14 7.85 10.33 -6.66
C SER A 14 6.55 10.93 -7.20
N SER A 15 6.27 10.75 -8.51
CA SER A 15 5.03 11.23 -9.12
C SER A 15 3.78 10.52 -8.60
N LEU A 16 3.94 9.36 -7.97
CA LEU A 16 2.83 8.61 -7.36
C LEU A 16 2.59 9.00 -5.90
N LYS A 17 3.48 9.81 -5.33
CA LYS A 17 3.39 10.23 -3.95
C LYS A 17 2.44 11.42 -3.85
N ASN A 18 1.33 11.23 -3.18
CA ASN A 18 0.34 12.28 -2.96
C ASN A 18 0.35 12.68 -1.48
N TYR A 19 0.64 13.94 -1.20
CA TYR A 19 0.70 14.46 0.16
C TYR A 19 -0.65 14.88 0.72
N ASP A 20 -1.64 15.08 -0.12
CA ASP A 20 -2.95 15.59 0.26
C ASP A 20 -3.98 14.51 0.48
N GLU A 21 -3.89 13.41 -0.25
CA GLU A 21 -4.88 12.33 -0.23
C GLU A 21 -4.22 10.96 -0.27
N ASP A 22 -4.88 9.99 0.35
CA ASP A 22 -4.52 8.59 0.24
C ASP A 22 -5.21 7.98 -0.97
N ILE A 23 -4.58 6.95 -1.55
CA ILE A 23 -5.19 6.21 -2.65
C ILE A 23 -6.17 5.22 -2.04
N GLN A 24 -7.40 5.22 -2.55
CA GLN A 24 -8.47 4.35 -2.05
C GLN A 24 -8.86 3.32 -3.10
N VAL A 25 -9.01 2.08 -2.65
CA VAL A 25 -9.57 0.99 -3.46
C VAL A 25 -10.69 0.34 -2.66
N GLN A 26 -11.87 0.24 -3.24
CA GLN A 26 -13.01 -0.42 -2.60
C GLN A 26 -13.30 -1.73 -3.32
N LYS A 27 -13.43 -2.80 -2.53
CA LYS A 27 -13.83 -4.12 -3.04
C LYS A 27 -14.82 -4.75 -2.07
N GLY A 28 -16.11 -4.79 -2.48
CA GLY A 28 -17.17 -5.26 -1.60
C GLY A 28 -17.30 -4.37 -0.35
N SER A 29 -17.27 -4.98 0.83
CA SER A 29 -17.37 -4.29 2.12
C SER A 29 -16.01 -3.83 2.66
N VAL A 30 -14.95 -3.91 1.86
CA VAL A 30 -13.59 -3.55 2.28
C VAL A 30 -13.13 -2.31 1.54
N ASN A 31 -12.76 -1.27 2.31
CA ASN A 31 -12.08 -0.09 1.78
C ASN A 31 -10.62 -0.15 2.18
N THR A 32 -9.74 -0.14 1.20
CA THR A 32 -8.29 -0.14 1.42
C THR A 32 -7.72 1.20 1.03
N TYR A 33 -6.95 1.79 1.95
CA TYR A 33 -6.24 3.05 1.75
C TYR A 33 -4.76 2.77 1.76
N PHE A 34 -4.03 3.37 0.84
CA PHE A 34 -2.57 3.26 0.84
C PHE A 34 -1.90 4.52 0.33
N SER A 35 -0.64 4.66 0.72
CA SER A 35 0.23 5.73 0.28
C SER A 35 1.54 5.15 -0.23
N VAL A 36 2.13 5.78 -1.24
CA VAL A 36 3.40 5.33 -1.79
C VAL A 36 4.54 5.96 -1.01
N CYS A 37 5.38 5.11 -0.39
CA CYS A 37 6.63 5.50 0.27
C CYS A 37 6.46 6.46 1.46
N LYS A 38 5.28 6.52 2.07
CA LYS A 38 5.03 7.35 3.24
C LYS A 38 3.84 6.82 4.02
N PRO A 39 3.64 7.20 5.30
CA PRO A 39 2.44 6.85 6.04
C PRO A 39 1.18 7.44 5.39
N LEU A 40 0.04 6.87 5.72
CA LEU A 40 -1.25 7.40 5.31
C LEU A 40 -1.44 8.83 5.80
N VAL A 41 -2.04 9.66 4.96
CA VAL A 41 -2.34 11.06 5.28
C VAL A 41 -3.35 11.13 6.41
N SER A 42 -4.41 10.32 6.36
CA SER A 42 -5.53 10.35 7.31
C SER A 42 -5.58 9.12 8.21
N GLN A 43 -4.42 8.57 8.59
CA GLN A 43 -4.34 7.34 9.37
C GLN A 43 -5.14 7.39 10.68
N THR A 44 -5.16 8.52 11.37
CA THR A 44 -5.91 8.70 12.62
C THR A 44 -7.42 8.76 12.37
N SER A 45 -7.85 9.38 11.27
CA SER A 45 -9.27 9.47 10.91
C SER A 45 -9.87 8.12 10.59
N TYR A 46 -9.06 7.22 10.02
CA TYR A 46 -9.50 5.85 9.72
C TYR A 46 -9.43 4.93 10.93
N GLY A 47 -8.71 5.32 11.98
CA GLY A 47 -8.41 4.45 13.10
C GLY A 47 -7.29 3.45 12.83
N CYS A 48 -6.52 3.66 11.77
CA CYS A 48 -5.38 2.81 11.43
C CYS A 48 -4.22 3.01 12.40
N PRO A 49 -3.38 1.98 12.61
CA PRO A 49 -2.21 2.13 13.47
C PRO A 49 -1.28 3.24 12.98
N TYR A 50 -0.64 3.92 13.91
CA TYR A 50 0.29 5.00 13.60
C TYR A 50 1.43 4.50 12.72
N GLY A 51 1.75 5.27 11.71
CA GLY A 51 2.83 4.94 10.77
C GLY A 51 2.45 3.97 9.66
N THR A 52 1.20 3.51 9.63
CA THR A 52 0.72 2.56 8.62
C THR A 52 0.74 3.19 7.23
N ALA A 53 1.24 2.43 6.25
CA ALA A 53 1.22 2.84 4.84
C ALA A 53 0.02 2.26 4.08
N ILE A 54 -0.48 1.11 4.53
CA ILE A 54 -1.59 0.40 3.88
C ILE A 54 -2.54 -0.09 4.97
N CYS A 55 -3.82 0.27 4.86
CA CYS A 55 -4.81 -0.05 5.87
C CYS A 55 -6.17 -0.35 5.23
N SER A 56 -6.82 -1.39 5.67
CA SER A 56 -8.16 -1.74 5.23
C SER A 56 -9.16 -1.57 6.34
N LEU A 57 -10.29 -0.95 6.00
CA LEU A 57 -11.47 -0.87 6.85
C LEU A 57 -12.48 -1.89 6.35
N ILE A 58 -12.82 -2.85 7.19
CA ILE A 58 -13.77 -3.91 6.86
C ILE A 58 -15.09 -3.58 7.51
N HIS A 59 -16.15 -3.45 6.70
CA HIS A 59 -17.47 -3.04 7.15
C HIS A 59 -18.37 -4.26 7.32
N ASP A 60 -19.32 -4.16 8.26
CA ASP A 60 -20.36 -5.16 8.41
C ASP A 60 -21.55 -4.87 7.46
N SER A 61 -22.60 -5.68 7.54
CA SER A 61 -23.79 -5.51 6.71
C SER A 61 -24.54 -4.21 6.96
N SER A 62 -24.36 -3.57 8.12
CA SER A 62 -25.00 -2.28 8.45
C SER A 62 -24.14 -1.09 8.00
N GLY A 63 -22.98 -1.31 7.45
CA GLY A 63 -22.06 -0.25 7.01
C GLY A 63 -21.11 0.25 8.08
N LYS A 64 -21.12 -0.35 9.27
CA LYS A 64 -20.19 0.01 10.35
C LYS A 64 -18.86 -0.73 10.18
N VAL A 65 -17.77 -0.06 10.56
CA VAL A 65 -16.44 -0.68 10.56
C VAL A 65 -16.41 -1.74 11.67
N LYS A 66 -16.25 -3.01 11.30
CA LYS A 66 -16.12 -4.12 12.25
C LYS A 66 -14.67 -4.53 12.50
N GLU A 67 -13.76 -4.22 11.60
CA GLU A 67 -12.36 -4.56 11.73
C GLU A 67 -11.49 -3.58 10.97
N ILE A 68 -10.32 -3.27 11.54
CA ILE A 68 -9.32 -2.41 10.91
C ILE A 68 -8.02 -3.22 10.86
N ARG A 69 -7.44 -3.35 9.66
CA ARG A 69 -6.19 -4.08 9.46
C ARG A 69 -5.14 -3.19 8.84
N GLY A 70 -4.04 -3.00 9.55
CA GLY A 70 -2.83 -2.43 8.97
C GLY A 70 -2.04 -3.53 8.26
N TYR A 71 -1.62 -3.29 7.03
CA TYR A 71 -0.89 -4.27 6.23
C TYR A 71 0.59 -3.93 6.05
N GLY A 72 1.06 -2.89 6.69
CA GLY A 72 2.48 -2.56 6.63
C GLY A 72 2.75 -1.16 7.15
N ASN A 73 3.93 -0.99 7.72
CA ASN A 73 4.36 0.23 8.36
C ASN A 73 5.38 0.95 7.49
N ALA A 74 5.21 2.25 7.32
CA ALA A 74 6.10 3.09 6.53
C ALA A 74 7.26 3.70 7.33
N VAL A 75 7.34 3.42 8.63
CA VAL A 75 8.48 3.86 9.46
C VAL A 75 9.77 3.21 8.96
N GLN A 76 9.68 1.95 8.54
CA GLN A 76 10.77 1.28 7.84
C GLN A 76 10.57 1.42 6.33
N ALA A 77 11.68 1.65 5.61
CA ALA A 77 11.61 1.69 4.16
C ALA A 77 11.11 0.35 3.62
N PRO A 78 10.23 0.35 2.62
CA PRO A 78 9.77 -0.90 2.03
C PRO A 78 10.92 -1.61 1.34
N ARG A 79 10.87 -2.95 1.33
CA ARG A 79 11.81 -3.75 0.56
C ARG A 79 11.42 -3.68 -0.91
N ILE A 80 12.39 -3.32 -1.74
CA ILE A 80 12.18 -3.08 -3.16
C ILE A 80 12.73 -4.27 -3.94
N GLU A 81 11.90 -4.83 -4.83
CA GLU A 81 12.30 -5.90 -5.72
C GLU A 81 11.94 -5.55 -7.15
N GLN A 82 12.83 -5.86 -8.08
CA GLN A 82 12.55 -5.80 -9.50
C GLN A 82 12.35 -7.22 -10.01
N LYS A 83 11.12 -7.54 -10.43
CA LYS A 83 10.77 -8.87 -10.92
C LYS A 83 10.97 -9.00 -12.43
N LEU A 84 10.49 -8.00 -13.17
CA LEU A 84 10.55 -7.92 -14.62
C LEU A 84 10.98 -6.52 -15.02
N GLN A 85 11.33 -6.33 -16.28
CA GLN A 85 11.83 -5.05 -16.80
C GLN A 85 10.85 -3.88 -16.60
N LEU A 86 9.53 -4.16 -16.60
CA LEU A 86 8.48 -3.14 -16.47
C LEU A 86 7.71 -3.26 -15.16
N GLU A 87 8.26 -3.98 -14.18
CA GLU A 87 7.56 -4.26 -12.93
C GLU A 87 8.46 -3.98 -11.73
N VAL A 88 7.96 -3.18 -10.81
CA VAL A 88 8.62 -2.86 -9.54
C VAL A 88 7.70 -3.26 -8.41
N VAL A 89 8.25 -3.92 -7.40
CA VAL A 89 7.50 -4.44 -6.26
C VAL A 89 8.03 -3.81 -4.97
N LEU A 90 7.11 -3.24 -4.19
CA LEU A 90 7.39 -2.74 -2.84
C LEU A 90 6.74 -3.68 -1.83
N ASN A 91 7.55 -4.20 -0.89
CA ASN A 91 7.08 -5.07 0.18
C ASN A 91 7.09 -4.30 1.49
N TYR A 92 5.93 -4.20 2.14
CA TYR A 92 5.76 -3.57 3.44
C TYR A 92 5.53 -4.64 4.51
N GLU A 93 6.20 -4.49 5.65
CA GLU A 93 6.08 -5.37 6.80
C GLU A 93 5.60 -4.61 8.03
N GLY A 94 5.40 -5.30 9.15
CA GLY A 94 5.04 -4.66 10.41
C GLY A 94 3.60 -4.19 10.48
N GLY A 95 2.68 -4.89 9.83
CA GLY A 95 1.26 -4.61 9.93
C GLY A 95 0.65 -5.06 11.25
N SER A 96 -0.66 -5.07 11.34
CA SER A 96 -1.41 -5.54 12.49
C SER A 96 -1.14 -7.02 12.75
N ILE A 97 -1.31 -7.45 13.99
CA ILE A 97 -1.13 -8.86 14.36
C ILE A 97 -2.24 -9.68 13.70
N CYS A 98 -1.83 -10.69 12.95
CA CYS A 98 -2.72 -11.66 12.34
C CYS A 98 -3.04 -12.80 13.31
N LYS A 99 -1.98 -13.43 13.84
CA LYS A 99 -2.10 -14.54 14.78
C LYS A 99 -0.78 -14.72 15.52
N GLY A 100 -0.81 -14.71 16.86
CA GLY A 100 0.40 -14.85 17.67
C GLY A 100 1.41 -13.75 17.36
N ASP A 101 2.61 -14.12 16.92
CA ASP A 101 3.67 -13.19 16.52
C ASP A 101 3.66 -12.86 15.04
N ILE A 102 2.72 -13.44 14.29
CA ILE A 102 2.61 -13.23 12.85
C ILE A 102 1.84 -11.94 12.59
N ARG A 103 2.42 -11.07 11.80
CA ARG A 103 1.82 -9.79 11.40
C ARG A 103 1.43 -9.81 9.94
N PHE A 104 0.43 -9.02 9.60
CA PHE A 104 0.08 -8.77 8.21
C PHE A 104 1.21 -8.04 7.49
N SER A 105 1.37 -8.35 6.24
CA SER A 105 2.28 -7.67 5.33
C SER A 105 1.56 -7.40 4.03
N SER A 106 2.18 -6.62 3.16
CA SER A 106 1.58 -6.29 1.88
C SER A 106 2.63 -6.08 0.81
N THR A 107 2.19 -6.21 -0.42
CA THR A 107 3.00 -5.99 -1.60
C THR A 107 2.26 -5.07 -2.54
N ILE A 108 2.92 -4.00 -2.96
CA ILE A 108 2.41 -3.12 -4.01
C ILE A 108 3.24 -3.37 -5.25
N LYS A 109 2.57 -3.74 -6.33
CA LYS A 109 3.19 -3.99 -7.63
C LYS A 109 2.90 -2.81 -8.55
N PHE A 110 3.95 -2.22 -9.10
CA PHE A 110 3.85 -1.18 -10.10
C PHE A 110 4.18 -1.76 -11.46
N ILE A 111 3.21 -1.70 -12.37
CA ILE A 111 3.36 -2.20 -13.73
C ILE A 111 3.29 -1.00 -14.67
N CYS A 112 4.30 -0.87 -15.52
CA CYS A 112 4.30 0.19 -16.52
C CYS A 112 3.28 -0.12 -17.61
N ASN A 113 2.31 0.78 -17.76
CA ASN A 113 1.32 0.70 -18.84
C ASN A 113 1.28 2.05 -19.56
N PRO A 114 1.86 2.15 -20.76
CA PRO A 114 1.96 3.43 -21.45
C PRO A 114 0.62 3.99 -21.94
N SER A 115 -0.44 3.17 -21.97
CA SER A 115 -1.76 3.62 -22.41
C SER A 115 -2.61 4.20 -21.28
N VAL A 116 -2.12 4.15 -20.03
CA VAL A 116 -2.84 4.66 -18.83
C VAL A 116 -1.89 5.48 -17.97
N PHE A 117 -2.28 6.74 -17.68
CA PHE A 117 -1.46 7.59 -16.80
C PHE A 117 -2.31 8.67 -16.14
N PRO A 118 -2.43 8.69 -14.80
CA PRO A 118 -2.14 7.57 -13.92
C PRO A 118 -3.22 6.48 -14.02
N GLY A 119 -2.82 5.25 -13.84
CA GLY A 119 -3.77 4.14 -13.83
C GLY A 119 -4.54 4.04 -12.52
N GLN A 120 -5.67 3.34 -12.55
CA GLN A 120 -6.43 3.03 -11.34
C GLN A 120 -5.80 1.82 -10.64
N PRO A 121 -5.62 1.87 -9.32
CA PRO A 121 -5.11 0.71 -8.61
C PRO A 121 -6.13 -0.43 -8.58
N ILE A 122 -5.63 -1.66 -8.62
CA ILE A 122 -6.44 -2.87 -8.52
C ILE A 122 -6.04 -3.60 -7.26
N LEU A 123 -7.02 -3.89 -6.40
CA LEU A 123 -6.79 -4.67 -5.20
C LEU A 123 -6.84 -6.15 -5.56
N GLY A 124 -5.71 -6.83 -5.39
CA GLY A 124 -5.61 -8.28 -5.57
C GLY A 124 -5.46 -8.98 -4.22
N ILE A 125 -6.04 -10.17 -4.11
CA ILE A 125 -5.86 -11.06 -2.97
C ILE A 125 -5.16 -12.31 -3.49
N ILE A 126 -4.04 -12.63 -2.90
CA ILE A 126 -3.25 -13.79 -3.26
C ILE A 126 -3.31 -14.82 -2.12
#